data_8ecd62d8f508e8f7966b127fc6345067
#
_entry.id   8ecd62d8f508e8f7966b127fc6345067
#
_cell.length_a   1.000
_cell.length_b   1.000
_cell.length_c   1.000
_cell.angle_alpha   90.00
_cell.angle_beta   90.00
_cell.angle_gamma   90.00
#
_symmetry.space_group_name_H-M   'P 1'
#
loop_
_entity.id
_entity.type
_entity.pdbx_description
1 polymer ?
#
loop_
_entity_poly.entity_id
_entity_poly.type
_entity_poly.pdbx_seq_one_letter_code
_entity_poly.pdbx_strand_id
1 'polypeptide(L)'
;MDVETYDYIIIGAGSAGSVLANRLSADPNQRVLLLEAGPTRNFWSAFPIGYAKLINNPSANWCFSSEPEPSTNGRKLPVPRGRLLGGSSSINGLVFVRGQANDYNTWAQMGNRGWSYDDVLPYFKRLENYEGGENFYRGRNGPLRVTDPDEPGVLYDTIMAAAQEVGIPKNPDYNGATQEGIAISQATISNGRRMSTAYC
;
A
#
# COMPACT_ATOMS: atom_id res chain seq x y z
N MET A 1 -20.47 -16.73 -32.72
CA MET A 1 -19.79 -16.51 -31.40
C MET A 1 -20.53 -15.35 -30.77
N ASP A 2 -21.15 -15.59 -29.66
CA ASP A 2 -21.83 -14.51 -28.92
C ASP A 2 -20.74 -13.60 -28.36
N VAL A 3 -20.80 -12.33 -28.72
CA VAL A 3 -19.88 -11.30 -28.21
C VAL A 3 -20.41 -10.83 -26.85
N GLU A 4 -19.67 -11.15 -25.79
CA GLU A 4 -19.98 -10.59 -24.48
C GLU A 4 -19.62 -9.12 -24.45
N THR A 5 -20.53 -8.29 -23.94
CA THR A 5 -20.32 -6.85 -23.77
C THR A 5 -20.25 -6.48 -22.30
N TYR A 6 -19.40 -5.54 -21.98
CA TYR A 6 -19.17 -5.00 -20.64
C TYR A 6 -19.17 -3.48 -20.69
N ASP A 7 -19.66 -2.85 -19.62
CA ASP A 7 -19.65 -1.39 -19.48
C ASP A 7 -18.23 -0.89 -19.13
N TYR A 8 -17.48 -1.71 -18.36
CA TYR A 8 -16.11 -1.40 -17.98
C TYR A 8 -15.22 -2.62 -18.11
N ILE A 9 -14.01 -2.42 -18.63
CA ILE A 9 -12.94 -3.42 -18.65
C ILE A 9 -11.75 -2.85 -17.90
N ILE A 10 -11.38 -3.49 -16.79
CA ILE A 10 -10.28 -3.10 -15.93
C ILE A 10 -9.11 -4.06 -16.17
N ILE A 11 -7.95 -3.53 -16.55
CA ILE A 11 -6.76 -4.31 -16.83
C ILE A 11 -5.81 -4.23 -15.64
N GLY A 12 -5.61 -5.36 -14.97
CA GLY A 12 -4.80 -5.54 -13.78
C GLY A 12 -5.60 -5.46 -12.48
N ALA A 13 -5.60 -6.57 -11.73
CA ALA A 13 -6.23 -6.68 -10.42
C ALA A 13 -5.28 -6.30 -9.26
N GLY A 14 -4.46 -5.27 -9.47
CA GLY A 14 -3.64 -4.67 -8.42
C GLY A 14 -4.42 -3.71 -7.53
N SER A 15 -3.73 -2.91 -6.71
CA SER A 15 -4.35 -2.02 -5.72
C SER A 15 -5.37 -1.07 -6.34
N ALA A 16 -5.07 -0.46 -7.48
CA ALA A 16 -5.98 0.47 -8.16
C ALA A 16 -7.15 -0.26 -8.84
N GLY A 17 -6.84 -1.32 -9.61
CA GLY A 17 -7.87 -2.05 -10.36
C GLY A 17 -8.88 -2.73 -9.46
N SER A 18 -8.46 -3.29 -8.33
CA SER A 18 -9.37 -3.89 -7.35
C SER A 18 -10.32 -2.87 -6.73
N VAL A 19 -9.83 -1.65 -6.44
CA VAL A 19 -10.69 -0.56 -5.95
C VAL A 19 -11.70 -0.13 -7.01
N LEU A 20 -11.27 0.02 -8.27
CA LEU A 20 -12.16 0.34 -9.38
C LEU A 20 -13.20 -0.75 -9.58
N ALA A 21 -12.80 -2.03 -9.58
CA ALA A 21 -13.71 -3.16 -9.72
C ALA A 21 -14.78 -3.13 -8.61
N ASN A 22 -14.38 -2.96 -7.37
CA ASN A 22 -15.31 -2.89 -6.23
C ASN A 22 -16.29 -1.71 -6.34
N ARG A 23 -15.81 -0.53 -6.74
CA ARG A 23 -16.65 0.67 -6.79
C ARG A 23 -17.60 0.68 -7.99
N LEU A 24 -17.14 0.26 -9.15
CA LEU A 24 -17.95 0.25 -10.38
C LEU A 24 -18.99 -0.88 -10.35
N SER A 25 -18.67 -2.03 -9.76
CA SER A 25 -19.62 -3.15 -9.63
C SER A 25 -20.64 -2.96 -8.49
N ALA A 26 -20.56 -1.88 -7.72
CA ALA A 26 -21.55 -1.56 -6.69
C ALA A 26 -22.92 -1.22 -7.29
N ASP A 27 -22.96 -0.73 -8.53
CA ASP A 27 -24.20 -0.61 -9.30
C ASP A 27 -24.49 -1.95 -10.02
N PRO A 28 -25.57 -2.68 -9.66
CA PRO A 28 -25.88 -3.98 -10.25
C PRO A 28 -26.23 -3.91 -11.73
N ASN A 29 -26.49 -2.73 -12.29
CA ASN A 29 -26.74 -2.53 -13.70
C ASN A 29 -25.45 -2.42 -14.54
N GLN A 30 -24.29 -2.29 -13.89
CA GLN A 30 -22.99 -2.19 -14.55
C GLN A 30 -22.31 -3.56 -14.64
N ARG A 31 -21.93 -3.96 -15.84
CA ARG A 31 -21.14 -5.17 -16.09
C ARG A 31 -19.66 -4.79 -16.11
N VAL A 32 -18.92 -5.26 -15.13
CA VAL A 32 -17.48 -4.96 -14.96
C VAL A 32 -16.66 -6.22 -15.20
N LEU A 33 -15.73 -6.17 -16.14
CA LEU A 33 -14.75 -7.21 -16.39
C LEU A 33 -13.41 -6.81 -15.78
N LEU A 34 -12.85 -7.64 -14.89
CA LEU A 34 -11.52 -7.46 -14.33
C LEU A 34 -10.58 -8.53 -14.92
N LEU A 35 -9.52 -8.09 -15.59
CA LEU A 35 -8.50 -8.97 -16.20
C LEU A 35 -7.22 -8.92 -15.37
N GLU A 36 -6.67 -10.09 -15.05
CA GLU A 36 -5.39 -10.22 -14.34
C GLU A 36 -4.48 -11.20 -15.09
N ALA A 37 -3.20 -10.85 -15.26
CA ALA A 37 -2.23 -11.65 -15.98
C ALA A 37 -1.65 -12.81 -15.16
N GLY A 38 -1.74 -12.71 -13.85
CA GLY A 38 -1.19 -13.69 -12.91
C GLY A 38 -2.23 -14.60 -12.27
N PRO A 39 -1.80 -15.50 -11.38
CA PRO A 39 -2.70 -16.42 -10.70
C PRO A 39 -3.61 -15.68 -9.69
N THR A 40 -4.78 -16.25 -9.44
CA THR A 40 -5.74 -15.74 -8.44
C THR A 40 -5.27 -15.99 -7.00
N ARG A 41 -4.36 -16.94 -6.78
CA ARG A 41 -3.87 -17.30 -5.44
C ARG A 41 -2.38 -17.65 -5.49
N ASN A 42 -1.68 -17.26 -4.43
CA ASN A 42 -0.35 -17.76 -4.11
C ASN A 42 -0.27 -17.99 -2.60
N PHE A 43 0.17 -19.18 -2.19
CA PHE A 43 0.24 -19.54 -0.78
C PHE A 43 1.03 -18.52 0.05
N TRP A 44 2.20 -18.12 -0.43
CA TRP A 44 3.09 -17.19 0.28
C TRP A 44 2.55 -15.76 0.37
N SER A 45 1.64 -15.37 -0.52
CA SER A 45 1.03 -14.03 -0.47
C SER A 45 0.12 -13.82 0.74
N ALA A 46 -0.32 -14.87 1.40
CA ALA A 46 -1.15 -14.77 2.61
C ALA A 46 -0.34 -14.40 3.87
N PHE A 47 0.97 -14.63 3.84
CA PHE A 47 1.81 -14.45 5.03
C PHE A 47 2.69 -13.20 4.92
N PRO A 48 2.87 -12.45 6.03
CA PRO A 48 3.75 -11.28 6.04
C PRO A 48 5.15 -11.57 5.52
N ILE A 49 5.83 -12.59 6.06
CA ILE A 49 7.19 -12.98 5.67
C ILE A 49 7.26 -13.56 4.25
N GLY A 50 6.13 -13.92 3.67
CA GLY A 50 6.05 -14.52 2.33
C GLY A 50 6.58 -13.63 1.21
N TYR A 51 6.68 -12.30 1.43
CA TYR A 51 7.26 -11.38 0.45
C TYR A 51 8.68 -11.81 0.03
N ALA A 52 9.48 -12.35 0.96
CA ALA A 52 10.84 -12.82 0.68
C ALA A 52 10.89 -13.98 -0.33
N LYS A 53 9.81 -14.77 -0.43
CA LYS A 53 9.65 -15.84 -1.42
C LYS A 53 9.06 -15.36 -2.74
N LEU A 54 8.41 -14.19 -2.75
CA LEU A 54 7.65 -13.68 -3.89
C LEU A 54 8.40 -12.61 -4.68
N ILE A 55 9.26 -11.83 -4.00
CA ILE A 55 9.91 -10.66 -4.59
C ILE A 55 10.81 -10.99 -5.79
N ASN A 56 11.32 -12.22 -5.88
CA ASN A 56 12.12 -12.70 -7.00
C ASN A 56 11.46 -13.89 -7.73
N ASN A 57 10.18 -14.15 -7.50
CA ASN A 57 9.50 -15.30 -8.08
C ASN A 57 8.72 -14.89 -9.34
N PRO A 58 9.12 -15.34 -10.55
CA PRO A 58 8.47 -14.96 -11.80
C PRO A 58 7.03 -15.48 -11.92
N SER A 59 6.59 -16.41 -11.07
CA SER A 59 5.18 -16.84 -11.05
C SER A 59 4.26 -15.78 -10.41
N ALA A 60 4.80 -14.88 -9.59
CA ALA A 60 4.04 -13.88 -8.85
C ALA A 60 4.57 -12.43 -9.03
N ASN A 61 5.65 -12.25 -9.76
CA ASN A 61 6.31 -10.99 -10.00
C ASN A 61 6.72 -10.88 -11.47
N TRP A 62 6.55 -9.69 -12.06
CA TRP A 62 7.04 -9.38 -13.40
C TRP A 62 8.57 -9.37 -13.50
N CYS A 63 9.28 -9.26 -12.36
CA CYS A 63 10.72 -9.22 -12.25
C CYS A 63 11.38 -8.17 -13.16
N PHE A 64 10.78 -6.98 -13.24
CA PHE A 64 11.38 -5.88 -14.00
C PHE A 64 12.71 -5.43 -13.40
N SER A 65 13.53 -4.85 -14.24
CA SER A 65 14.79 -4.21 -13.87
C SER A 65 14.86 -2.82 -14.52
N SER A 66 15.45 -1.86 -13.82
CA SER A 66 15.69 -0.54 -14.39
C SER A 66 16.72 -0.60 -15.52
N GLU A 67 16.79 0.47 -16.32
CA GLU A 67 17.97 0.74 -17.12
C GLU A 67 19.19 1.02 -16.21
N PRO A 68 20.42 0.89 -16.72
CA PRO A 68 21.60 1.24 -15.94
C PRO A 68 21.57 2.72 -15.52
N GLU A 69 21.72 2.97 -14.22
CA GLU A 69 21.66 4.33 -13.67
C GLU A 69 23.08 4.82 -13.32
N PRO A 70 23.61 5.88 -13.95
CA PRO A 70 24.95 6.39 -13.69
C PRO A 70 25.19 6.76 -12.21
N SER A 71 24.18 7.33 -11.56
CA SER A 71 24.26 7.72 -10.13
C SER A 71 24.42 6.52 -9.19
N THR A 72 24.17 5.31 -9.66
CA THR A 72 24.35 4.05 -8.92
C THR A 72 25.46 3.19 -9.47
N ASN A 73 26.51 3.78 -10.03
CA ASN A 73 27.63 3.10 -10.68
C ASN A 73 27.20 2.16 -11.84
N GLY A 74 26.24 2.59 -12.63
CA GLY A 74 25.74 1.82 -13.77
C GLY A 74 24.97 0.55 -13.40
N ARG A 75 24.53 0.41 -12.15
CA ARG A 75 23.73 -0.76 -11.72
C ARG A 75 22.32 -0.73 -12.30
N LYS A 76 21.83 -1.90 -12.65
CA LYS A 76 20.41 -2.15 -12.87
C LYS A 76 19.75 -2.51 -11.54
N LEU A 77 18.71 -1.82 -11.17
CA LEU A 77 17.99 -2.04 -9.92
C LEU A 77 16.76 -2.93 -10.15
N PRO A 78 16.51 -3.94 -9.32
CA PRO A 78 15.27 -4.69 -9.38
C PRO A 78 14.06 -3.78 -9.15
N VAL A 79 13.01 -3.93 -9.97
CA VAL A 79 11.76 -3.19 -9.86
C VAL A 79 10.61 -4.20 -9.71
N PRO A 80 10.41 -4.76 -8.50
CA PRO A 80 9.37 -5.75 -8.28
C PRO A 80 7.98 -5.18 -8.54
N ARG A 81 7.17 -5.93 -9.31
CA ARG A 81 5.75 -5.64 -9.55
C ARG A 81 4.97 -6.93 -9.50
N GLY A 82 3.96 -7.00 -8.64
CA GLY A 82 3.13 -8.18 -8.51
C GLY A 82 2.43 -8.54 -9.80
N ARG A 83 2.45 -9.83 -10.13
CA ARG A 83 1.72 -10.48 -11.22
C ARG A 83 0.83 -11.56 -10.64
N LEU A 84 -0.21 -11.17 -9.95
CA LEU A 84 -1.22 -12.01 -9.32
C LEU A 84 -2.37 -11.13 -8.81
N LEU A 85 -3.47 -11.74 -8.40
CA LEU A 85 -4.57 -11.02 -7.76
C LEU A 85 -4.06 -10.22 -6.54
N GLY A 86 -4.44 -8.95 -6.47
CA GLY A 86 -3.91 -7.99 -5.50
C GLY A 86 -2.63 -7.27 -5.95
N GLY A 87 -2.01 -7.70 -7.05
CA GLY A 87 -0.82 -7.07 -7.62
C GLY A 87 0.31 -6.90 -6.61
N SER A 88 0.96 -5.75 -6.60
CA SER A 88 2.07 -5.46 -5.69
C SER A 88 1.67 -5.43 -4.22
N SER A 89 0.40 -5.21 -3.87
CA SER A 89 -0.05 -5.34 -2.47
C SER A 89 0.06 -6.78 -1.93
N SER A 90 0.08 -7.77 -2.83
CA SER A 90 0.26 -9.19 -2.49
C SER A 90 1.73 -9.62 -2.33
N ILE A 91 2.70 -8.77 -2.71
CA ILE A 91 4.14 -9.08 -2.64
C ILE A 91 4.98 -8.01 -1.94
N ASN A 92 4.41 -6.89 -1.49
CA ASN A 92 5.13 -5.80 -0.83
C ASN A 92 5.58 -6.16 0.59
N GLY A 93 6.38 -5.26 1.20
CA GLY A 93 6.87 -5.37 2.58
C GLY A 93 5.87 -4.93 3.66
N LEU A 94 4.60 -4.67 3.30
CA LEU A 94 3.48 -4.38 4.22
C LEU A 94 3.53 -3.02 4.95
N VAL A 95 4.60 -2.26 4.85
CA VAL A 95 4.69 -0.95 5.50
C VAL A 95 3.57 -0.04 4.99
N PHE A 96 2.84 0.57 5.92
CA PHE A 96 1.78 1.52 5.61
C PHE A 96 2.25 2.93 5.95
N VAL A 97 2.46 3.73 4.92
CA VAL A 97 2.86 5.14 5.03
C VAL A 97 2.15 5.95 3.95
N ARG A 98 1.66 7.12 4.32
CA ARG A 98 1.09 8.10 3.39
C ARG A 98 2.18 9.08 2.94
N GLY A 99 1.97 9.75 1.80
CA GLY A 99 2.75 10.93 1.45
C GLY A 99 2.56 12.06 2.46
N GLN A 100 3.50 12.98 2.53
CA GLN A 100 3.38 14.18 3.35
C GLN A 100 2.32 15.15 2.80
N ALA A 101 1.75 15.97 3.66
CA ALA A 101 0.78 16.97 3.22
C ALA A 101 1.34 17.87 2.10
N ASN A 102 2.64 18.20 2.17
CA ASN A 102 3.31 19.01 1.15
C ASN A 102 3.40 18.33 -0.23
N ASP A 103 3.46 17.01 -0.30
CA ASP A 103 3.49 16.29 -1.59
C ASP A 103 2.21 16.58 -2.38
N TYR A 104 1.08 16.42 -1.72
CA TYR A 104 -0.25 16.66 -2.32
C TYR A 104 -0.53 18.14 -2.58
N ASN A 105 -0.16 19.00 -1.63
CA ASN A 105 -0.32 20.44 -1.78
C ASN A 105 0.52 20.98 -2.95
N THR A 106 1.71 20.42 -3.16
CA THR A 106 2.54 20.73 -4.33
C THR A 106 1.85 20.30 -5.62
N TRP A 107 1.25 19.11 -5.65
CA TRP A 107 0.48 18.67 -6.83
C TRP A 107 -0.67 19.62 -7.13
N ALA A 108 -1.43 20.05 -6.12
CA ALA A 108 -2.51 21.02 -6.30
C ALA A 108 -1.99 22.36 -6.84
N GLN A 109 -0.86 22.86 -6.32
CA GLN A 109 -0.22 24.08 -6.79
C GLN A 109 0.28 23.98 -8.24
N MET A 110 0.70 22.79 -8.67
CA MET A 110 1.06 22.51 -10.07
C MET A 110 -0.15 22.45 -11.02
N GLY A 111 -1.36 22.74 -10.54
CA GLY A 111 -2.58 22.80 -11.33
C GLY A 111 -3.49 21.58 -11.21
N ASN A 112 -3.14 20.57 -10.41
CA ASN A 112 -3.97 19.39 -10.19
C ASN A 112 -5.04 19.69 -9.12
N ARG A 113 -6.12 20.35 -9.52
CA ARG A 113 -7.22 20.71 -8.62
C ARG A 113 -7.85 19.45 -8.02
N GLY A 114 -8.21 19.49 -6.73
CA GLY A 114 -8.77 18.35 -6.00
C GLY A 114 -7.73 17.33 -5.53
N TRP A 115 -6.43 17.68 -5.56
CA TRP A 115 -5.32 16.86 -5.11
C TRP A 115 -4.55 17.47 -3.93
N SER A 116 -5.08 18.51 -3.27
CA SER A 116 -4.49 18.98 -2.02
C SER A 116 -4.61 17.91 -0.92
N TYR A 117 -3.81 18.05 0.13
CA TYR A 117 -3.90 17.09 1.25
C TYR A 117 -5.31 17.01 1.84
N ASP A 118 -5.97 18.13 2.00
CA ASP A 118 -7.34 18.19 2.52
C ASP A 118 -8.35 17.50 1.58
N ASP A 119 -8.13 17.58 0.26
CA ASP A 119 -8.97 16.90 -0.73
C ASP A 119 -8.79 15.38 -0.68
N VAL A 120 -7.56 14.88 -0.46
CA VAL A 120 -7.26 13.43 -0.51
C VAL A 120 -7.39 12.74 0.86
N LEU A 121 -7.29 13.46 1.97
CA LEU A 121 -7.41 12.91 3.33
C LEU A 121 -8.69 12.09 3.56
N PRO A 122 -9.88 12.52 3.12
CA PRO A 122 -11.10 11.72 3.27
C PRO A 122 -11.00 10.34 2.60
N TYR A 123 -10.27 10.23 1.50
CA TYR A 123 -10.08 8.95 0.80
C TYR A 123 -9.10 8.04 1.56
N PHE A 124 -8.05 8.59 2.16
CA PHE A 124 -7.17 7.83 3.06
C PHE A 124 -7.93 7.30 4.27
N LYS A 125 -8.74 8.12 4.90
CA LYS A 125 -9.59 7.71 6.03
C LYS A 125 -10.60 6.64 5.63
N ARG A 126 -11.22 6.76 4.44
CA ARG A 126 -12.19 5.79 3.93
C ARG A 126 -11.54 4.44 3.59
N LEU A 127 -10.25 4.43 3.22
CA LEU A 127 -9.54 3.21 2.89
C LEU A 127 -9.16 2.41 4.13
N GLU A 128 -8.71 3.07 5.19
CA GLU A 128 -8.06 2.41 6.32
C GLU A 128 -9.02 2.02 7.46
N ASN A 129 -8.62 0.96 8.15
CA ASN A 129 -9.15 0.56 9.45
C ASN A 129 -7.96 0.50 10.42
N TYR A 130 -7.63 1.66 11.01
CA TYR A 130 -6.50 1.77 11.91
C TYR A 130 -6.88 1.30 13.32
N GLU A 131 -6.08 0.42 13.91
CA GLU A 131 -6.38 -0.14 15.24
C GLU A 131 -6.27 0.86 16.39
N GLY A 132 -5.40 1.87 16.27
CA GLY A 132 -5.28 2.98 17.22
C GLY A 132 -6.51 3.88 17.28
N GLY A 133 -7.49 3.65 16.43
CA GLY A 133 -8.77 4.35 16.44
C GLY A 133 -8.88 5.46 15.42
N GLU A 134 -10.06 6.11 15.40
CA GLU A 134 -10.35 7.23 14.51
C GLU A 134 -9.93 8.55 15.16
N ASN A 135 -9.37 9.44 14.36
CA ASN A 135 -9.11 10.83 14.72
C ASN A 135 -9.21 11.73 13.48
N PHE A 136 -8.72 12.97 13.56
CA PHE A 136 -8.76 13.89 12.41
C PHE A 136 -8.06 13.30 11.18
N TYR A 137 -6.91 12.63 11.38
CA TYR A 137 -6.08 12.09 10.29
C TYR A 137 -6.38 10.64 9.94
N ARG A 138 -6.91 9.86 10.90
CA ARG A 138 -7.02 8.39 10.78
C ARG A 138 -8.46 7.93 10.62
N GLY A 139 -8.67 6.87 9.84
CA GLY A 139 -9.95 6.20 9.66
C GLY A 139 -10.01 4.83 10.35
N ARG A 140 -11.24 4.37 10.69
CA ARG A 140 -11.45 3.09 11.38
C ARG A 140 -12.37 2.13 10.64
N ASN A 141 -13.11 2.58 9.66
CA ASN A 141 -14.19 1.81 9.04
C ASN A 141 -13.87 1.36 7.61
N GLY A 142 -12.64 1.53 7.16
CA GLY A 142 -12.20 1.12 5.83
C GLY A 142 -11.88 -0.37 5.74
N PRO A 143 -11.71 -0.88 4.54
CA PRO A 143 -11.43 -2.30 4.31
C PRO A 143 -9.98 -2.70 4.65
N LEU A 144 -9.03 -1.76 4.61
CA LEU A 144 -7.62 -2.04 4.81
C LEU A 144 -7.24 -1.93 6.30
N ARG A 145 -7.05 -3.08 6.95
CA ARG A 145 -6.55 -3.11 8.34
C ARG A 145 -5.12 -2.59 8.41
N VAL A 146 -4.87 -1.62 9.30
CA VAL A 146 -3.56 -1.08 9.64
C VAL A 146 -3.31 -1.28 11.13
N THR A 147 -2.19 -1.88 11.46
CA THR A 147 -1.83 -2.23 12.84
C THR A 147 -0.47 -1.64 13.21
N ASP A 148 -0.30 -1.34 14.48
CA ASP A 148 1.00 -1.11 15.08
C ASP A 148 1.60 -2.46 15.48
N PRO A 149 2.91 -2.72 15.28
CA PRO A 149 3.54 -3.95 15.73
C PRO A 149 3.50 -4.07 17.25
N ASP A 150 3.09 -5.25 17.73
CA ASP A 150 3.17 -5.59 19.14
C ASP A 150 4.63 -5.88 19.53
N GLU A 151 5.05 -5.39 20.70
CA GLU A 151 6.33 -5.69 21.36
C GLU A 151 7.57 -5.60 20.45
N PRO A 152 8.05 -4.42 20.09
CA PRO A 152 9.21 -4.25 19.22
C PRO A 152 10.53 -4.79 19.80
N GLY A 153 10.60 -5.00 21.12
CA GLY A 153 11.74 -5.60 21.82
C GLY A 153 12.87 -4.62 22.16
N VAL A 154 13.82 -5.10 22.99
CA VAL A 154 14.91 -4.30 23.57
C VAL A 154 15.75 -3.55 22.53
N LEU A 155 16.04 -4.17 21.38
CA LEU A 155 16.82 -3.51 20.32
C LEU A 155 16.07 -2.27 19.80
N TYR A 156 14.78 -2.37 19.67
CA TYR A 156 13.94 -1.27 19.21
C TYR A 156 13.93 -0.11 20.20
N ASP A 157 13.75 -0.41 21.48
CA ASP A 157 13.78 0.61 22.54
C ASP A 157 15.13 1.31 22.59
N THR A 158 16.21 0.56 22.39
CA THR A 158 17.56 1.12 22.34
C THR A 158 17.76 2.05 21.15
N ILE A 159 17.26 1.68 19.96
CA ILE A 159 17.33 2.53 18.77
C ILE A 159 16.50 3.79 18.96
N MET A 160 15.31 3.68 19.55
CA MET A 160 14.44 4.81 19.83
C MET A 160 15.09 5.79 20.83
N ALA A 161 15.75 5.28 21.88
CA ALA A 161 16.47 6.09 22.85
C ALA A 161 17.68 6.81 22.21
N ALA A 162 18.51 6.09 21.45
CA ALA A 162 19.64 6.66 20.74
C ALA A 162 19.23 7.76 19.74
N ALA A 163 18.12 7.60 19.06
CA ALA A 163 17.60 8.62 18.16
C ALA A 163 17.21 9.90 18.91
N GLN A 164 16.60 9.77 20.08
CA GLN A 164 16.24 10.92 20.93
C GLN A 164 17.48 11.63 21.47
N GLU A 165 18.55 10.90 21.83
CA GLU A 165 19.82 11.48 22.28
C GLU A 165 20.48 12.37 21.21
N VAL A 166 20.30 12.06 19.92
CA VAL A 166 20.80 12.88 18.81
C VAL A 166 19.77 13.90 18.30
N GLY A 167 18.69 14.11 19.03
CA GLY A 167 17.68 15.14 18.72
C GLY A 167 16.60 14.74 17.74
N ILE A 168 16.48 13.46 17.38
CA ILE A 168 15.38 12.97 16.53
C ILE A 168 14.17 12.67 17.42
N PRO A 169 13.04 13.38 17.26
CA PRO A 169 11.89 13.19 18.14
C PRO A 169 11.21 11.83 17.89
N LYS A 170 10.67 11.25 18.95
CA LYS A 170 9.77 10.10 18.82
C LYS A 170 8.45 10.57 18.22
N ASN A 171 8.00 9.89 17.16
CA ASN A 171 6.70 10.13 16.54
C ASN A 171 5.77 8.94 16.83
N PRO A 172 4.68 9.15 17.57
CA PRO A 172 3.73 8.08 17.89
C PRO A 172 2.86 7.68 16.69
N ASP A 173 2.68 8.56 15.71
CA ASP A 173 1.89 8.30 14.49
C ASP A 173 2.38 9.15 13.31
N TYR A 174 3.25 8.59 12.50
CA TYR A 174 3.79 9.27 11.32
C TYR A 174 2.79 9.41 10.15
N ASN A 175 1.60 8.83 10.28
CA ASN A 175 0.46 9.08 9.38
C ASN A 175 -0.53 10.10 9.97
N GLY A 176 -0.18 10.75 11.09
CA GLY A 176 -0.93 11.78 11.78
C GLY A 176 -0.59 13.20 11.31
N ALA A 177 -0.50 14.11 12.28
CA ALA A 177 -0.26 15.53 12.03
C ALA A 177 1.13 15.84 11.45
N THR A 178 2.14 15.06 11.84
CA THR A 178 3.53 15.21 11.40
C THR A 178 4.10 13.86 11.01
N GLN A 179 4.98 13.84 10.01
CA GLN A 179 5.68 12.62 9.60
C GLN A 179 7.12 12.56 10.13
N GLU A 180 7.65 13.69 10.56
CA GLU A 180 9.02 13.83 11.09
C GLU A 180 9.21 13.06 12.40
N GLY A 181 10.38 12.44 12.53
CA GLY A 181 10.78 11.73 13.73
C GLY A 181 11.06 10.25 13.49
N ILE A 182 11.34 9.54 14.61
CA ILE A 182 11.49 8.08 14.60
C ILE A 182 10.21 7.43 15.10
N ALA A 183 9.74 6.43 14.39
CA ALA A 183 8.49 5.73 14.67
C ALA A 183 8.61 4.23 14.44
N ILE A 184 7.70 3.46 15.02
CA ILE A 184 7.46 2.07 14.65
C ILE A 184 6.71 2.03 13.31
N SER A 185 7.17 1.21 12.37
CA SER A 185 6.51 1.07 11.08
C SER A 185 5.16 0.39 11.23
N GLN A 186 4.10 1.10 10.88
CA GLN A 186 2.75 0.54 10.79
C GLN A 186 2.66 -0.46 9.65
N ALA A 187 1.82 -1.48 9.82
CA ALA A 187 1.75 -2.58 8.87
C ALA A 187 0.31 -2.90 8.44
N THR A 188 0.18 -3.32 7.18
CA THR A 188 -1.08 -3.85 6.64
C THR A 188 -1.19 -5.33 6.94
N ILE A 189 -1.38 -5.65 8.22
CA ILE A 189 -1.50 -7.00 8.75
C ILE A 189 -2.79 -7.13 9.58
N SER A 190 -3.43 -8.28 9.52
CA SER A 190 -4.56 -8.61 10.37
C SER A 190 -4.50 -10.09 10.76
N ASN A 191 -4.53 -10.39 12.05
CA ASN A 191 -4.50 -11.76 12.58
C ASN A 191 -3.35 -12.61 11.97
N GLY A 192 -2.14 -12.04 11.90
CA GLY A 192 -0.97 -12.69 11.34
C GLY A 192 -0.99 -12.86 9.81
N ARG A 193 -1.95 -12.26 9.11
CA ARG A 193 -2.09 -12.34 7.66
C ARG A 193 -1.87 -10.99 6.99
N ARG A 194 -1.31 -11.04 5.79
CA ARG A 194 -1.22 -9.88 4.90
C ARG A 194 -2.62 -9.37 4.55
N MET A 195 -2.80 -8.07 4.66
CA MET A 195 -3.92 -7.36 4.04
C MET A 195 -3.48 -6.85 2.67
N SER A 196 -4.08 -7.39 1.62
CA SER A 196 -3.88 -6.94 0.24
C SER A 196 -5.23 -6.76 -0.43
N THR A 197 -5.28 -6.08 -1.55
CA THR A 197 -6.53 -5.91 -2.30
C THR A 197 -7.11 -7.22 -2.87
N ALA A 198 -6.43 -8.34 -2.69
CA ALA A 198 -7.00 -9.67 -2.92
C ALA A 198 -7.89 -10.16 -1.75
N TYR A 199 -7.86 -9.49 -0.59
CA TYR A 199 -8.54 -9.90 0.66
C TYR A 199 -9.35 -8.76 1.31
N CYS A 200 -9.29 -7.54 0.76
CA CYS A 200 -10.02 -6.38 1.25
C CYS A 200 -11.35 -6.19 0.52
#